data_99bec96b3f8d5a979cc2784f58f548c3
#
_entry.id   99bec96b3f8d5a979cc2784f58f548c3
#
_cell.length_a   1.000
_cell.length_b   1.000
_cell.length_c   1.000
_cell.angle_alpha   90.00
_cell.angle_beta   90.00
_cell.angle_gamma   90.00
#
_symmetry.space_group_name_H-M   'P 1'
#
loop_
_entity.id
_entity.type
_entity.pdbx_description
1 polymer ?
#
loop_
_entity_poly.entity_id
_entity_poly.type
_entity_poly.pdbx_seq_one_letter_code
_entity_poly.pdbx_strand_id
1 'polypeptide(L)'
;MLSELAFTRRGQGEPLVLLHGIGHRHAAFEPVFDELARHYDVIAADLPGLGDSPPLPAGVGYSAENVAAAIVENFEVWGIEKPHVVGNSLGGLLAIALAQRGDVASATGLSPAGYFRPWSLLQAALTLVPLKLGSYLPRPVLKAVSRLTLGRFLIGVLLYDRPGRYSPERVYGDALAMRNGKAFWRYFFRTFPLGFTSPESFRGSARVPITIAWGDKDLILHKSQAKLAAKRMKNAEFVTLTDCGHVPMGDSPEQVIAAIRATTARAQLEATSAA
;
A
#
# COMPACT_ATOMS: atom_id res chain seq x y z
N MET A 1 -11.68 2.10 -20.41
CA MET A 1 -11.23 1.83 -19.01
C MET A 1 -10.06 0.85 -19.02
N LEU A 2 -8.97 1.19 -18.32
CA LEU A 2 -7.77 0.34 -18.26
C LEU A 2 -7.98 -0.93 -17.40
N SER A 3 -8.76 -0.84 -16.31
CA SER A 3 -9.08 -1.99 -15.45
C SER A 3 -10.23 -1.58 -14.52
N GLU A 4 -11.31 -2.36 -14.47
CA GLU A 4 -12.36 -2.21 -13.47
C GLU A 4 -11.90 -2.91 -12.19
N LEU A 5 -11.61 -2.13 -11.16
CA LEU A 5 -11.01 -2.64 -9.93
C LEU A 5 -12.07 -3.26 -9.03
N ALA A 6 -11.79 -4.45 -8.51
CA ALA A 6 -12.54 -5.05 -7.43
C ALA A 6 -12.32 -4.24 -6.14
N PHE A 7 -13.37 -4.01 -5.37
CA PHE A 7 -13.31 -3.21 -4.15
C PHE A 7 -14.34 -3.62 -3.11
N THR A 8 -14.11 -3.20 -1.89
CA THR A 8 -15.10 -3.19 -0.80
C THR A 8 -15.34 -1.75 -0.38
N ARG A 9 -16.61 -1.34 -0.20
CA ARG A 9 -17.00 0.01 0.19
C ARG A 9 -17.89 -0.02 1.42
N ARG A 10 -17.64 0.87 2.37
CA ARG A 10 -18.46 1.05 3.58
C ARG A 10 -18.26 2.45 4.15
N GLY A 11 -19.29 2.93 4.84
CA GLY A 11 -19.30 4.24 5.50
C GLY A 11 -19.95 5.31 4.64
N GLN A 12 -19.85 6.55 5.12
CA GLN A 12 -20.37 7.76 4.47
C GLN A 12 -19.47 8.94 4.82
N GLY A 13 -19.47 9.98 4.03
CA GLY A 13 -18.66 11.18 4.22
C GLY A 13 -17.67 11.39 3.09
N GLU A 14 -16.52 12.01 3.39
CA GLU A 14 -15.49 12.23 2.38
C GLU A 14 -14.90 10.91 1.89
N PRO A 15 -14.65 10.76 0.57
CA PRO A 15 -14.16 9.53 0.01
C PRO A 15 -12.70 9.27 0.42
N LEU A 16 -12.44 8.04 0.91
CA LEU A 16 -11.14 7.56 1.34
C LEU A 16 -10.80 6.25 0.61
N VAL A 17 -9.84 6.29 -0.29
CA VAL A 17 -9.40 5.12 -1.07
C VAL A 17 -8.17 4.48 -0.42
N LEU A 18 -8.23 3.15 -0.23
CA LEU A 18 -7.17 2.35 0.39
C LEU A 18 -6.53 1.43 -0.66
N LEU A 19 -5.21 1.53 -0.84
CA LEU A 19 -4.41 0.81 -1.85
C LEU A 19 -3.37 -0.09 -1.19
N HIS A 20 -3.47 -1.39 -1.39
CA HIS A 20 -2.59 -2.39 -0.78
C HIS A 20 -1.22 -2.50 -1.45
N GLY A 21 -0.30 -3.27 -0.83
CA GLY A 21 1.04 -3.56 -1.35
C GLY A 21 1.07 -4.66 -2.42
N ILE A 22 2.25 -4.83 -3.02
CA ILE A 22 2.49 -5.90 -4.00
C ILE A 22 2.20 -7.27 -3.39
N GLY A 23 1.47 -8.12 -4.13
CA GLY A 23 1.13 -9.47 -3.69
C GLY A 23 0.09 -9.55 -2.56
N HIS A 24 -0.56 -8.45 -2.23
CA HIS A 24 -1.65 -8.38 -1.25
C HIS A 24 -3.00 -8.12 -1.93
N ARG A 25 -4.03 -7.80 -1.16
CA ARG A 25 -5.40 -7.47 -1.59
C ARG A 25 -6.03 -6.47 -0.62
N HIS A 26 -7.22 -5.94 -0.95
CA HIS A 26 -7.95 -4.96 -0.13
C HIS A 26 -8.10 -5.38 1.35
N ALA A 27 -8.21 -6.69 1.65
CA ALA A 27 -8.29 -7.22 3.02
C ALA A 27 -7.06 -6.89 3.90
N ALA A 28 -5.94 -6.37 3.34
CA ALA A 28 -4.83 -5.83 4.13
C ALA A 28 -5.29 -4.76 5.12
N PHE A 29 -6.33 -4.01 4.75
CA PHE A 29 -6.87 -2.91 5.52
C PHE A 29 -7.98 -3.28 6.50
N GLU A 30 -8.41 -4.56 6.58
CA GLU A 30 -9.44 -5.02 7.53
C GLU A 30 -9.24 -4.48 8.97
N PRO A 31 -8.00 -4.42 9.53
CA PRO A 31 -7.81 -3.96 10.90
C PRO A 31 -8.18 -2.50 11.15
N VAL A 32 -8.19 -1.67 10.10
CA VAL A 32 -8.49 -0.22 10.19
C VAL A 32 -9.80 0.15 9.48
N PHE A 33 -10.37 -0.78 8.70
CA PHE A 33 -11.44 -0.49 7.76
C PHE A 33 -12.72 -0.01 8.47
N ASP A 34 -13.20 -0.75 9.46
CA ASP A 34 -14.47 -0.43 10.13
C ASP A 34 -14.38 0.86 10.97
N GLU A 35 -13.22 1.15 11.59
CA GLU A 35 -13.03 2.40 12.30
C GLU A 35 -12.97 3.59 11.36
N LEU A 36 -12.28 3.47 10.23
CA LEU A 36 -12.27 4.52 9.20
C LEU A 36 -13.66 4.74 8.61
N ALA A 37 -14.43 3.67 8.38
CA ALA A 37 -15.78 3.74 7.83
C ALA A 37 -16.82 4.44 8.73
N ARG A 38 -16.49 4.71 10.00
CA ARG A 38 -17.31 5.57 10.87
C ARG A 38 -17.24 7.04 10.51
N HIS A 39 -16.21 7.46 9.76
CA HIS A 39 -15.90 8.86 9.49
C HIS A 39 -15.78 9.19 8.01
N TYR A 40 -15.56 8.18 7.17
CA TYR A 40 -15.31 8.32 5.74
C TYR A 40 -16.15 7.34 4.93
N ASP A 41 -16.36 7.67 3.67
CA ASP A 41 -16.80 6.72 2.66
C ASP A 41 -15.58 5.93 2.16
N VAL A 42 -15.31 4.80 2.80
CA VAL A 42 -14.08 4.02 2.61
C VAL A 42 -14.22 3.04 1.47
N ILE A 43 -13.29 3.12 0.52
CA ILE A 43 -13.18 2.21 -0.62
C ILE A 43 -11.81 1.52 -0.56
N ALA A 44 -11.76 0.24 -0.20
CA ALA A 44 -10.54 -0.55 -0.27
C ALA A 44 -10.52 -1.33 -1.58
N ALA A 45 -9.58 -1.00 -2.47
CA ALA A 45 -9.53 -1.54 -3.82
C ALA A 45 -8.35 -2.51 -4.01
N ASP A 46 -8.56 -3.52 -4.84
CA ASP A 46 -7.50 -4.39 -5.33
C ASP A 46 -6.80 -3.73 -6.52
N LEU A 47 -5.47 -3.69 -6.50
CA LEU A 47 -4.69 -3.14 -7.60
C LEU A 47 -4.78 -4.02 -8.87
N PRO A 48 -4.63 -3.45 -10.08
CA PRO A 48 -4.75 -4.20 -11.33
C PRO A 48 -3.94 -5.51 -11.33
N GLY A 49 -4.60 -6.64 -11.57
CA GLY A 49 -3.99 -7.98 -11.62
C GLY A 49 -3.53 -8.55 -10.28
N LEU A 50 -3.92 -7.91 -9.16
CA LEU A 50 -3.77 -8.40 -7.78
C LEU A 50 -5.16 -8.56 -7.16
N GLY A 51 -5.27 -9.36 -6.08
CA GLY A 51 -6.56 -9.70 -5.50
C GLY A 51 -7.52 -10.26 -6.54
N ASP A 52 -8.72 -9.68 -6.61
CA ASP A 52 -9.78 -10.05 -7.54
C ASP A 52 -9.87 -9.10 -8.75
N SER A 53 -9.01 -8.07 -8.82
CA SER A 53 -8.98 -7.13 -9.95
C SER A 53 -8.42 -7.77 -11.23
N PRO A 54 -9.00 -7.48 -12.41
CA PRO A 54 -8.45 -7.89 -13.68
C PRO A 54 -7.08 -7.23 -13.93
N PRO A 55 -6.20 -7.86 -14.74
CA PRO A 55 -4.95 -7.23 -15.14
C PRO A 55 -5.19 -6.03 -16.06
N LEU A 56 -4.19 -5.14 -16.18
CA LEU A 56 -4.19 -4.13 -17.23
C LEU A 56 -4.28 -4.80 -18.63
N PRO A 57 -4.86 -4.11 -19.62
CA PRO A 57 -4.99 -4.61 -20.98
C PRO A 57 -3.65 -5.09 -21.59
N ALA A 58 -3.73 -6.00 -22.53
CA ALA A 58 -2.55 -6.45 -23.26
C ALA A 58 -1.84 -5.25 -23.92
N GLY A 59 -0.50 -5.21 -23.80
CA GLY A 59 0.31 -4.10 -24.32
C GLY A 59 0.47 -2.92 -23.35
N VAL A 60 -0.35 -2.80 -22.30
CA VAL A 60 -0.20 -1.76 -21.28
C VAL A 60 0.77 -2.23 -20.20
N GLY A 61 1.87 -1.49 -20.03
CA GLY A 61 2.88 -1.78 -19.01
C GLY A 61 2.42 -1.36 -17.60
N TYR A 62 2.98 -2.01 -16.58
CA TYR A 62 2.69 -1.72 -15.16
C TYR A 62 3.58 -0.58 -14.63
N SER A 63 3.67 0.54 -15.35
CA SER A 63 4.31 1.75 -14.83
C SER A 63 3.42 2.42 -13.77
N ALA A 64 4.03 3.27 -12.91
CA ALA A 64 3.26 4.02 -11.91
C ALA A 64 2.18 4.89 -12.57
N GLU A 65 2.52 5.49 -13.71
CA GLU A 65 1.61 6.33 -14.51
C GLU A 65 0.39 5.55 -15.01
N ASN A 66 0.61 4.36 -15.60
CA ASN A 66 -0.49 3.54 -16.13
C ASN A 66 -1.38 2.98 -15.02
N VAL A 67 -0.77 2.57 -13.90
CA VAL A 67 -1.54 2.07 -12.74
C VAL A 67 -2.30 3.22 -12.07
N ALA A 68 -1.68 4.40 -11.92
CA ALA A 68 -2.36 5.58 -11.40
C ALA A 68 -3.52 6.01 -12.32
N ALA A 69 -3.34 5.98 -13.64
CA ALA A 69 -4.41 6.25 -14.59
C ALA A 69 -5.59 5.27 -14.42
N ALA A 70 -5.30 3.97 -14.30
CA ALA A 70 -6.34 2.97 -14.03
C ALA A 70 -7.09 3.22 -12.72
N ILE A 71 -6.40 3.69 -11.67
CA ILE A 71 -7.04 4.05 -10.39
C ILE A 71 -7.95 5.26 -10.58
N VAL A 72 -7.48 6.31 -11.27
CA VAL A 72 -8.27 7.53 -11.51
C VAL A 72 -9.53 7.25 -12.33
N GLU A 73 -9.44 6.40 -13.37
CA GLU A 73 -10.62 5.97 -14.13
C GLU A 73 -11.69 5.30 -13.24
N ASN A 74 -11.28 4.62 -12.17
CA ASN A 74 -12.21 4.01 -11.23
C ASN A 74 -12.85 5.03 -10.27
N PHE A 75 -12.31 6.23 -10.09
CA PHE A 75 -12.97 7.28 -9.32
C PHE A 75 -14.32 7.65 -9.94
N GLU A 76 -14.40 7.73 -11.27
CA GLU A 76 -15.67 7.96 -11.98
C GLU A 76 -16.65 6.82 -11.76
N VAL A 77 -16.19 5.55 -11.84
CA VAL A 77 -17.03 4.36 -11.59
C VAL A 77 -17.58 4.35 -10.17
N TRP A 78 -16.76 4.78 -9.21
CA TRP A 78 -17.17 4.85 -7.80
C TRP A 78 -17.97 6.10 -7.46
N GLY A 79 -18.13 7.04 -8.40
CA GLY A 79 -18.85 8.29 -8.22
C GLY A 79 -18.17 9.21 -7.19
N ILE A 80 -16.84 9.24 -7.18
CA ILE A 80 -16.03 10.06 -6.26
C ILE A 80 -15.12 11.01 -7.03
N GLU A 81 -14.88 12.18 -6.44
CA GLU A 81 -13.98 13.19 -6.98
C GLU A 81 -12.93 13.54 -5.93
N LYS A 82 -11.66 13.62 -6.35
CA LYS A 82 -10.52 13.98 -5.50
C LYS A 82 -10.54 13.34 -4.11
N PRO A 83 -10.55 11.98 -4.01
CA PRO A 83 -10.58 11.31 -2.72
C PRO A 83 -9.30 11.56 -1.92
N HIS A 84 -9.34 11.34 -0.61
CA HIS A 84 -8.15 11.04 0.16
C HIS A 84 -7.64 9.65 -0.23
N VAL A 85 -6.32 9.47 -0.34
CA VAL A 85 -5.76 8.15 -0.70
C VAL A 85 -4.74 7.71 0.34
N VAL A 86 -4.90 6.47 0.80
CA VAL A 86 -3.95 5.79 1.69
C VAL A 86 -3.38 4.59 0.97
N GLY A 87 -2.08 4.41 1.05
CA GLY A 87 -1.47 3.24 0.41
C GLY A 87 -0.35 2.64 1.23
N ASN A 88 -0.23 1.32 1.20
CA ASN A 88 0.90 0.60 1.80
C ASN A 88 1.87 0.13 0.72
N SER A 89 3.18 0.30 0.93
CA SER A 89 4.23 -0.21 0.04
C SER A 89 4.07 0.27 -1.40
N LEU A 90 3.74 -0.60 -2.36
CA LEU A 90 3.38 -0.25 -3.74
C LEU A 90 2.19 0.72 -3.77
N GLY A 91 1.15 0.45 -2.97
CA GLY A 91 0.00 1.36 -2.83
C GLY A 91 0.41 2.73 -2.30
N GLY A 92 1.39 2.78 -1.38
CA GLY A 92 1.95 4.03 -0.86
C GLY A 92 2.70 4.85 -1.92
N LEU A 93 3.43 4.18 -2.79
CA LEU A 93 4.03 4.77 -3.98
C LEU A 93 2.95 5.42 -4.86
N LEU A 94 1.87 4.66 -5.13
CA LEU A 94 0.78 5.12 -6.00
C LEU A 94 0.01 6.28 -5.37
N ALA A 95 -0.25 6.24 -4.06
CA ALA A 95 -0.89 7.35 -3.33
C ALA A 95 -0.09 8.66 -3.46
N ILE A 96 1.24 8.60 -3.29
CA ILE A 96 2.12 9.76 -3.46
C ILE A 96 2.13 10.23 -4.92
N ALA A 97 2.18 9.31 -5.89
CA ALA A 97 2.13 9.66 -7.31
C ALA A 97 0.83 10.38 -7.69
N LEU A 98 -0.32 9.90 -7.18
CA LEU A 98 -1.63 10.55 -7.38
C LEU A 98 -1.67 11.95 -6.77
N ALA A 99 -1.09 12.15 -5.57
CA ALA A 99 -0.99 13.47 -4.94
C ALA A 99 -0.11 14.44 -5.74
N GLN A 100 1.01 13.96 -6.30
CA GLN A 100 1.88 14.78 -7.15
C GLN A 100 1.22 15.18 -8.47
N ARG A 101 0.33 14.35 -8.99
CA ARG A 101 -0.48 14.64 -10.18
C ARG A 101 -1.63 15.61 -9.91
N GLY A 102 -2.04 15.77 -8.65
CA GLY A 102 -3.20 16.58 -8.25
C GLY A 102 -4.54 15.86 -8.41
N ASP A 103 -4.54 14.54 -8.54
CA ASP A 103 -5.73 13.70 -8.73
C ASP A 103 -6.50 13.47 -7.41
N VAL A 104 -5.92 13.82 -6.26
CA VAL A 104 -6.44 13.51 -4.92
C VAL A 104 -6.39 14.70 -3.97
N ALA A 105 -7.19 14.69 -2.90
CA ALA A 105 -7.21 15.73 -1.89
C ALA A 105 -6.04 15.62 -0.89
N SER A 106 -5.61 14.41 -0.58
CA SER A 106 -4.42 14.16 0.25
C SER A 106 -3.89 12.73 0.05
N ALA A 107 -2.66 12.46 0.51
CA ALA A 107 -2.09 11.13 0.46
C ALA A 107 -1.41 10.73 1.78
N THR A 108 -1.66 9.49 2.23
CA THR A 108 -0.93 8.85 3.32
C THR A 108 -0.19 7.62 2.80
N GLY A 109 1.14 7.69 2.74
CA GLY A 109 1.99 6.57 2.34
C GLY A 109 2.46 5.79 3.58
N LEU A 110 2.05 4.54 3.71
CA LEU A 110 2.48 3.62 4.76
C LEU A 110 3.66 2.79 4.25
N SER A 111 4.87 3.00 4.77
CA SER A 111 6.11 2.36 4.29
C SER A 111 6.19 2.33 2.76
N PRO A 112 6.09 3.49 2.07
CA PRO A 112 5.93 3.54 0.62
C PRO A 112 7.18 3.05 -0.12
N ALA A 113 6.99 2.30 -1.22
CA ALA A 113 8.05 1.93 -2.14
C ALA A 113 8.57 3.17 -2.91
N GLY A 114 9.72 3.04 -3.61
CA GLY A 114 10.24 4.09 -4.49
C GLY A 114 11.46 4.85 -3.97
N TYR A 115 11.83 4.66 -2.70
CA TYR A 115 13.00 5.33 -2.07
C TYR A 115 14.20 4.38 -1.97
N PHE A 116 14.49 3.69 -3.06
CA PHE A 116 15.52 2.67 -3.09
C PHE A 116 16.94 3.25 -3.25
N ARG A 117 17.88 2.53 -2.66
CA ARG A 117 19.31 2.54 -3.00
C ARG A 117 19.67 1.15 -3.53
N PRO A 118 20.81 0.96 -4.23
CA PRO A 118 21.16 -0.33 -4.82
C PRO A 118 21.07 -1.51 -3.83
N TRP A 119 21.59 -1.34 -2.62
CA TRP A 119 21.54 -2.38 -1.59
C TRP A 119 20.12 -2.65 -1.05
N SER A 120 19.28 -1.61 -0.95
CA SER A 120 17.91 -1.77 -0.46
C SER A 120 16.99 -2.39 -1.52
N LEU A 121 17.30 -2.23 -2.80
CA LEU A 121 16.67 -3.01 -3.87
C LEU A 121 16.97 -4.49 -3.71
N LEU A 122 18.26 -4.83 -3.48
CA LEU A 122 18.65 -6.22 -3.24
C LEU A 122 17.95 -6.79 -2.01
N GLN A 123 17.90 -6.05 -0.89
CA GLN A 123 17.20 -6.46 0.32
C GLN A 123 15.71 -6.76 0.04
N ALA A 124 15.02 -5.85 -0.62
CA ALA A 124 13.61 -6.03 -0.94
C ALA A 124 13.39 -7.22 -1.91
N ALA A 125 14.31 -7.47 -2.84
CA ALA A 125 14.26 -8.67 -3.68
C ALA A 125 14.47 -9.94 -2.87
N LEU A 126 15.47 -9.97 -1.98
CA LEU A 126 15.77 -11.11 -1.10
C LEU A 126 14.66 -11.42 -0.09
N THR A 127 13.76 -10.47 0.18
CA THR A 127 12.59 -10.68 1.04
C THR A 127 11.34 -11.06 0.25
N LEU A 128 11.03 -10.36 -0.84
CA LEU A 128 9.80 -10.57 -1.61
C LEU A 128 9.83 -11.83 -2.47
N VAL A 129 10.99 -12.19 -3.06
CA VAL A 129 11.10 -13.38 -3.92
C VAL A 129 10.84 -14.67 -3.13
N PRO A 130 11.47 -14.92 -1.95
CA PRO A 130 11.15 -16.09 -1.15
C PRO A 130 9.69 -16.13 -0.69
N LEU A 131 9.09 -14.99 -0.31
CA LEU A 131 7.66 -14.91 0.03
C LEU A 131 6.79 -15.36 -1.14
N LYS A 132 7.08 -14.85 -2.35
CA LYS A 132 6.35 -15.24 -3.56
C LYS A 132 6.53 -16.72 -3.89
N LEU A 133 7.73 -17.22 -3.88
CA LEU A 133 8.02 -18.64 -4.15
C LEU A 133 7.41 -19.55 -3.08
N GLY A 134 7.52 -19.20 -1.81
CA GLY A 134 6.90 -19.92 -0.69
C GLY A 134 5.38 -19.99 -0.81
N SER A 135 4.74 -18.96 -1.37
CA SER A 135 3.29 -18.96 -1.58
C SER A 135 2.81 -20.02 -2.59
N TYR A 136 3.67 -20.58 -3.41
CA TYR A 136 3.36 -21.67 -4.35
C TYR A 136 3.35 -23.06 -3.71
N LEU A 137 3.71 -23.22 -2.43
CA LEU A 137 3.54 -24.48 -1.71
C LEU A 137 2.09 -24.99 -1.82
N PRO A 138 1.85 -26.29 -1.80
CA PRO A 138 0.49 -26.85 -1.87
C PRO A 138 -0.43 -26.20 -0.83
N ARG A 139 -1.66 -25.86 -1.22
CA ARG A 139 -2.64 -25.21 -0.32
C ARG A 139 -2.82 -25.92 1.03
N PRO A 140 -2.90 -27.29 1.10
CA PRO A 140 -2.98 -27.98 2.38
C PRO A 140 -1.76 -27.72 3.26
N VAL A 141 -0.55 -27.65 2.67
CA VAL A 141 0.70 -27.36 3.40
C VAL A 141 0.67 -25.92 3.94
N LEU A 142 0.33 -24.92 3.12
CA LEU A 142 0.19 -23.54 3.57
C LEU A 142 -0.83 -23.42 4.72
N LYS A 143 -1.98 -24.11 4.61
CA LYS A 143 -3.00 -24.14 5.64
C LYS A 143 -2.52 -24.81 6.92
N ALA A 144 -1.79 -25.91 6.82
CA ALA A 144 -1.22 -26.60 7.97
C ALA A 144 -0.15 -25.74 8.67
N VAL A 145 0.77 -25.14 7.89
CA VAL A 145 1.84 -24.27 8.40
C VAL A 145 1.24 -23.03 9.08
N SER A 146 0.20 -22.40 8.52
CA SER A 146 -0.42 -21.22 9.13
C SER A 146 -1.08 -21.51 10.49
N ARG A 147 -1.47 -22.75 10.77
CA ARG A 147 -2.01 -23.15 12.08
C ARG A 147 -0.97 -23.22 13.19
N LEU A 148 0.29 -23.42 12.84
CA LEU A 148 1.40 -23.48 13.78
C LEU A 148 1.91 -22.07 14.08
N THR A 149 2.15 -21.74 15.35
CA THR A 149 2.71 -20.41 15.72
C THR A 149 4.04 -20.14 15.05
N LEU A 150 4.94 -21.15 15.04
CA LEU A 150 6.21 -21.05 14.32
C LEU A 150 5.99 -20.86 12.80
N GLY A 151 5.02 -21.55 12.24
CA GLY A 151 4.66 -21.40 10.81
C GLY A 151 4.19 -19.99 10.47
N ARG A 152 3.30 -19.41 11.30
CA ARG A 152 2.87 -17.99 11.16
C ARG A 152 4.05 -17.04 11.27
N PHE A 153 4.95 -17.31 12.22
CA PHE A 153 6.17 -16.51 12.34
C PHE A 153 7.00 -16.56 11.05
N LEU A 154 7.29 -17.75 10.53
CA LEU A 154 8.09 -17.92 9.32
C LEU A 154 7.47 -17.29 8.07
N ILE A 155 6.14 -17.34 7.94
CA ILE A 155 5.43 -16.72 6.80
C ILE A 155 5.39 -15.19 6.95
N GLY A 156 5.18 -14.69 8.17
CA GLY A 156 4.83 -13.28 8.40
C GLY A 156 5.96 -12.39 8.93
N VAL A 157 7.10 -12.95 9.36
CA VAL A 157 8.18 -12.17 10.01
C VAL A 157 8.73 -11.01 9.18
N LEU A 158 8.65 -11.11 7.86
CA LEU A 158 9.08 -10.04 6.96
C LEU A 158 8.01 -8.93 6.83
N LEU A 159 6.76 -9.26 7.07
CA LEU A 159 5.62 -8.36 6.88
C LEU A 159 5.21 -7.65 8.18
N TYR A 160 5.26 -8.35 9.31
CA TYR A 160 4.70 -7.94 10.59
C TYR A 160 5.74 -7.97 11.70
N ASP A 161 5.59 -7.10 12.69
CA ASP A 161 6.45 -7.14 13.91
C ASP A 161 6.20 -8.42 14.73
N ARG A 162 4.93 -8.81 14.89
CA ARG A 162 4.55 -9.95 15.73
C ARG A 162 3.63 -10.94 15.02
N PRO A 163 4.11 -11.61 13.98
CA PRO A 163 3.27 -12.44 13.10
C PRO A 163 2.59 -13.61 13.80
N GLY A 164 3.13 -14.08 14.91
CA GLY A 164 2.51 -15.16 15.72
C GLY A 164 1.17 -14.78 16.36
N ARG A 165 0.83 -13.48 16.45
CA ARG A 165 -0.44 -12.99 17.01
C ARG A 165 -1.60 -13.00 16.01
N TYR A 166 -1.29 -13.10 14.73
CA TYR A 166 -2.34 -13.14 13.69
C TYR A 166 -3.03 -14.49 13.66
N SER A 167 -4.32 -14.49 13.28
CA SER A 167 -5.06 -15.73 13.11
C SER A 167 -4.49 -16.59 11.99
N PRO A 168 -4.62 -17.93 12.09
CA PRO A 168 -4.24 -18.84 11.00
C PRO A 168 -4.89 -18.49 9.67
N GLU A 169 -6.16 -18.07 9.71
CA GLU A 169 -6.95 -17.69 8.54
C GLU A 169 -6.40 -16.45 7.86
N ARG A 170 -5.99 -15.45 8.64
CA ARG A 170 -5.36 -14.23 8.12
C ARG A 170 -4.06 -14.55 7.38
N VAL A 171 -3.14 -15.26 8.05
CA VAL A 171 -1.82 -15.59 7.46
C VAL A 171 -1.97 -16.50 6.24
N TYR A 172 -2.91 -17.45 6.28
CA TYR A 172 -3.23 -18.27 5.11
C TYR A 172 -3.83 -17.44 3.97
N GLY A 173 -4.73 -16.51 4.28
CA GLY A 173 -5.31 -15.58 3.31
C GLY A 173 -4.27 -14.69 2.61
N ASP A 174 -3.31 -14.17 3.38
CA ASP A 174 -2.21 -13.36 2.85
C ASP A 174 -1.29 -14.18 1.93
N ALA A 175 -0.98 -15.43 2.31
CA ALA A 175 -0.22 -16.35 1.45
C ALA A 175 -0.97 -16.68 0.15
N LEU A 176 -2.29 -16.82 0.20
CA LEU A 176 -3.11 -17.02 -1.00
C LEU A 176 -3.19 -15.77 -1.88
N ALA A 177 -3.30 -14.58 -1.29
CA ALA A 177 -3.25 -13.32 -2.03
C ALA A 177 -1.92 -13.18 -2.78
N MET A 178 -0.81 -13.45 -2.09
CA MET A 178 0.52 -13.47 -2.71
C MET A 178 0.60 -14.50 -3.86
N ARG A 179 0.08 -15.72 -3.65
CA ARG A 179 0.04 -16.79 -4.66
C ARG A 179 -0.73 -16.38 -5.90
N ASN A 180 -1.93 -15.85 -5.72
CA ASN A 180 -2.90 -15.59 -6.78
C ASN A 180 -2.62 -14.28 -7.54
N GLY A 181 -1.78 -13.39 -7.02
CA GLY A 181 -1.43 -12.13 -7.66
C GLY A 181 -0.78 -12.34 -9.03
N LYS A 182 -1.60 -12.30 -10.11
CA LYS A 182 -1.20 -12.58 -11.52
C LYS A 182 -0.17 -11.55 -12.03
N ALA A 183 -0.28 -10.31 -11.56
CA ALA A 183 0.60 -9.23 -11.95
C ALA A 183 1.83 -9.06 -11.03
N PHE A 184 2.02 -9.89 -10.00
CA PHE A 184 3.13 -9.77 -9.07
C PHE A 184 4.49 -9.54 -9.77
N TRP A 185 4.86 -10.44 -10.70
CA TRP A 185 6.14 -10.34 -11.39
C TRP A 185 6.23 -9.13 -12.33
N ARG A 186 5.11 -8.68 -12.90
CA ARG A 186 5.07 -7.47 -13.74
C ARG A 186 5.35 -6.23 -12.90
N TYR A 187 4.73 -6.11 -11.71
CA TYR A 187 5.05 -5.05 -10.74
C TYR A 187 6.47 -5.18 -10.25
N PHE A 188 6.89 -6.39 -9.82
CA PHE A 188 8.22 -6.64 -9.28
C PHE A 188 9.30 -6.18 -10.26
N PHE A 189 9.31 -6.67 -11.48
CA PHE A 189 10.32 -6.29 -12.47
C PHE A 189 10.22 -4.83 -12.92
N ARG A 190 9.07 -4.21 -12.80
CA ARG A 190 8.93 -2.78 -13.10
C ARG A 190 9.39 -1.90 -11.94
N THR A 191 9.14 -2.31 -10.70
CA THR A 191 9.53 -1.58 -9.50
C THR A 191 11.04 -1.71 -9.22
N PHE A 192 11.60 -2.89 -9.45
CA PHE A 192 12.93 -3.26 -9.00
C PHE A 192 14.06 -2.95 -9.96
N PRO A 193 13.99 -3.05 -11.29
CA PRO A 193 15.21 -2.82 -12.03
C PRO A 193 15.42 -1.43 -12.52
N LEU A 194 14.48 -0.50 -12.62
CA LEU A 194 14.84 0.82 -13.20
C LEU A 194 13.64 1.67 -13.64
N GLY A 195 12.39 1.23 -13.47
CA GLY A 195 11.27 1.88 -14.13
C GLY A 195 10.32 2.70 -13.25
N PHE A 196 10.23 2.38 -11.97
CA PHE A 196 9.35 3.09 -11.02
C PHE A 196 10.08 4.20 -10.27
N THR A 197 11.38 4.21 -10.35
CA THR A 197 12.23 5.09 -9.55
C THR A 197 12.88 6.14 -10.39
N SER A 198 12.15 6.77 -11.31
CA SER A 198 12.60 8.06 -11.76
C SER A 198 12.65 8.96 -10.51
N PRO A 199 13.84 9.42 -10.12
CA PRO A 199 13.97 10.37 -9.01
C PRO A 199 13.06 11.58 -9.19
N GLU A 200 12.65 11.87 -10.41
CA GLU A 200 11.79 12.98 -10.79
C GLU A 200 10.32 12.74 -10.45
N SER A 201 9.82 11.48 -10.54
CA SER A 201 8.45 11.14 -10.13
C SER A 201 8.19 11.35 -8.63
N PHE A 202 9.26 11.44 -7.81
CA PHE A 202 9.18 11.63 -6.36
C PHE A 202 9.85 12.93 -5.88
N ARG A 203 10.24 13.83 -6.78
CA ARG A 203 10.87 15.12 -6.46
C ARG A 203 9.91 16.30 -6.50
N GLY A 204 8.65 16.10 -6.87
CA GLY A 204 7.66 17.16 -6.91
C GLY A 204 7.19 17.56 -5.51
N SER A 205 6.96 18.85 -5.28
CA SER A 205 6.09 19.30 -4.20
C SER A 205 4.66 19.03 -4.64
N ALA A 206 3.99 18.06 -4.03
CA ALA A 206 2.54 17.97 -4.19
C ALA A 206 1.91 19.26 -3.66
N ARG A 207 0.83 19.68 -4.30
CA ARG A 207 0.04 20.84 -3.87
C ARG A 207 -0.99 20.45 -2.81
N VAL A 208 -0.96 19.22 -2.34
CA VAL A 208 -1.88 18.64 -1.35
C VAL A 208 -1.10 18.02 -0.21
N PRO A 209 -1.67 17.94 0.99
CA PRO A 209 -1.01 17.33 2.14
C PRO A 209 -0.60 15.88 1.89
N ILE A 210 0.67 15.58 2.21
CA ILE A 210 1.21 14.23 2.20
C ILE A 210 1.74 13.89 3.59
N THR A 211 1.44 12.68 4.06
CA THR A 211 2.11 12.05 5.21
C THR A 211 2.81 10.77 4.74
N ILE A 212 4.04 10.58 5.15
CA ILE A 212 4.80 9.34 4.99
C ILE A 212 5.01 8.73 6.37
N ALA A 213 4.27 7.67 6.66
CA ALA A 213 4.34 6.94 7.92
C ALA A 213 5.12 5.63 7.71
N TRP A 214 6.14 5.38 8.54
CA TRP A 214 7.07 4.26 8.33
C TRP A 214 7.22 3.41 9.58
N GLY A 215 7.06 2.07 9.43
CA GLY A 215 7.29 1.10 10.51
C GLY A 215 8.76 1.08 10.92
N ASP A 216 9.04 1.18 12.22
CA ASP A 216 10.40 1.20 12.77
C ASP A 216 11.10 -0.17 12.68
N LYS A 217 10.33 -1.23 12.51
CA LYS A 217 10.76 -2.63 12.37
C LYS A 217 10.53 -3.21 10.96
N ASP A 218 10.35 -2.36 9.95
CA ASP A 218 10.18 -2.78 8.56
C ASP A 218 11.43 -3.49 8.03
N LEU A 219 11.31 -4.78 7.73
CA LEU A 219 12.38 -5.63 7.20
C LEU A 219 12.39 -5.72 5.66
N ILE A 220 11.32 -5.30 4.99
CA ILE A 220 11.24 -5.28 3.52
C ILE A 220 11.78 -3.95 2.98
N LEU A 221 11.24 -2.85 3.46
CA LEU A 221 11.68 -1.50 3.10
C LEU A 221 12.29 -0.83 4.35
N HIS A 222 13.56 -1.12 4.59
CA HIS A 222 14.24 -0.71 5.82
C HIS A 222 14.09 0.80 6.07
N LYS A 223 13.90 1.19 7.34
CA LYS A 223 13.69 2.59 7.79
C LYS A 223 14.72 3.62 7.30
N SER A 224 15.89 3.18 6.84
CA SER A 224 16.85 4.09 6.20
C SER A 224 16.31 4.72 4.90
N GLN A 225 15.32 4.08 4.27
CA GLN A 225 14.62 4.62 3.10
C GLN A 225 13.72 5.80 3.48
N ALA A 226 13.15 5.83 4.70
CA ALA A 226 12.42 6.98 5.23
C ALA A 226 13.30 8.24 5.25
N LYS A 227 14.59 8.10 5.61
CA LYS A 227 15.55 9.23 5.55
C LYS A 227 15.79 9.74 4.13
N LEU A 228 15.73 8.86 3.13
CA LEU A 228 15.84 9.25 1.73
C LEU A 228 14.54 9.90 1.25
N ALA A 229 13.39 9.36 1.65
CA ALA A 229 12.08 9.97 1.40
C ALA A 229 12.03 11.40 1.95
N ALA A 230 12.45 11.62 3.20
CA ALA A 230 12.48 12.94 3.82
C ALA A 230 13.37 13.97 3.08
N LYS A 231 14.47 13.50 2.47
CA LYS A 231 15.31 14.39 1.63
C LYS A 231 14.65 14.76 0.31
N ARG A 232 13.80 13.91 -0.24
CA ARG A 232 13.14 14.11 -1.54
C ARG A 232 11.79 14.80 -1.42
N MET A 233 11.04 14.53 -0.37
CA MET A 233 9.68 15.00 -0.13
C MET A 233 9.65 16.03 1.01
N LYS A 234 10.27 17.20 0.77
CA LYS A 234 10.45 18.23 1.83
C LYS A 234 9.14 18.77 2.41
N ASN A 235 8.05 18.71 1.65
CA ASN A 235 6.73 19.23 2.06
C ASN A 235 5.83 18.11 2.64
N ALA A 236 6.31 16.86 2.75
CA ALA A 236 5.58 15.80 3.39
C ALA A 236 5.85 15.76 4.90
N GLU A 237 4.85 15.41 5.68
CA GLU A 237 5.04 15.02 7.07
C GLU A 237 5.59 13.62 7.19
N PHE A 238 6.44 13.40 8.20
CA PHE A 238 7.05 12.09 8.46
C PHE A 238 6.67 11.61 9.84
N VAL A 239 6.06 10.42 9.90
CA VAL A 239 5.63 9.75 11.13
C VAL A 239 6.35 8.41 11.25
N THR A 240 6.96 8.14 12.40
CA THR A 240 7.46 6.80 12.73
C THR A 240 6.34 6.02 13.41
N LEU A 241 5.99 4.86 12.85
CA LEU A 241 5.06 3.93 13.46
C LEU A 241 5.86 2.96 14.34
N THR A 242 5.66 3.05 15.64
CA THR A 242 6.41 2.28 16.64
C THR A 242 5.88 0.86 16.72
N ASP A 243 6.79 -0.12 16.88
CA ASP A 243 6.46 -1.55 16.95
C ASP A 243 5.70 -2.06 15.70
N CYS A 244 6.06 -1.55 14.53
CA CYS A 244 5.43 -1.88 13.27
C CYS A 244 6.41 -2.42 12.24
N GLY A 245 6.03 -3.51 11.58
CA GLY A 245 6.70 -4.04 10.41
C GLY A 245 6.29 -3.32 9.12
N HIS A 246 6.35 -4.05 7.99
CA HIS A 246 6.05 -3.51 6.66
C HIS A 246 4.55 -3.28 6.41
N VAL A 247 3.68 -4.02 7.08
CA VAL A 247 2.20 -3.93 6.97
C VAL A 247 1.63 -3.40 8.29
N PRO A 248 1.78 -2.09 8.58
CA PRO A 248 1.51 -1.52 9.89
C PRO A 248 0.03 -1.54 10.28
N MET A 249 -0.89 -1.66 9.31
CA MET A 249 -2.33 -1.72 9.57
C MET A 249 -2.71 -2.86 10.53
N GLY A 250 -1.93 -3.93 10.53
CA GLY A 250 -2.16 -5.05 11.42
C GLY A 250 -1.37 -4.97 12.73
N ASP A 251 -0.21 -4.30 12.75
CA ASP A 251 0.64 -4.20 13.95
C ASP A 251 0.17 -3.11 14.91
N SER A 252 -0.23 -1.94 14.38
CA SER A 252 -0.73 -0.81 15.16
C SER A 252 -1.81 -0.02 14.39
N PRO A 253 -3.05 -0.54 14.35
CA PRO A 253 -4.18 0.11 13.68
C PRO A 253 -4.38 1.55 14.15
N GLU A 254 -4.21 1.82 15.44
CA GLU A 254 -4.45 3.11 16.07
C GLU A 254 -3.48 4.19 15.54
N GLN A 255 -2.18 3.86 15.41
CA GLN A 255 -1.19 4.78 14.87
C GLN A 255 -1.45 5.06 13.38
N VAL A 256 -1.86 4.03 12.62
CA VAL A 256 -2.22 4.17 11.19
C VAL A 256 -3.45 5.07 11.04
N ILE A 257 -4.51 4.85 11.82
CA ILE A 257 -5.73 5.68 11.80
C ILE A 257 -5.39 7.12 12.17
N ALA A 258 -4.58 7.33 13.21
CA ALA A 258 -4.16 8.67 13.62
C ALA A 258 -3.40 9.42 12.51
N ALA A 259 -2.47 8.75 11.82
CA ALA A 259 -1.73 9.33 10.69
C ALA A 259 -2.66 9.70 9.51
N ILE A 260 -3.63 8.84 9.20
CA ILE A 260 -4.63 9.10 8.16
C ILE A 260 -5.47 10.33 8.53
N ARG A 261 -6.05 10.36 9.73
CA ARG A 261 -6.91 11.46 10.18
C ARG A 261 -6.17 12.79 10.25
N ALA A 262 -4.92 12.79 10.70
CA ALA A 262 -4.09 14.00 10.70
C ALA A 262 -3.87 14.54 9.27
N THR A 263 -3.67 13.64 8.30
CA THR A 263 -3.46 14.03 6.90
C THR A 263 -4.72 14.60 6.26
N THR A 264 -5.86 13.95 6.45
CA THR A 264 -7.15 14.41 5.90
C THR A 264 -7.59 15.72 6.53
N ALA A 265 -7.42 15.90 7.86
CA ALA A 265 -7.74 17.16 8.54
C ALA A 265 -6.93 18.35 8.00
N ARG A 266 -5.64 18.14 7.64
CA ARG A 266 -4.84 19.20 7.00
C ARG A 266 -5.41 19.59 5.64
N ALA A 267 -5.85 18.62 4.84
CA ALA A 267 -6.46 18.92 3.55
C ALA A 267 -7.77 19.72 3.68
N GLN A 268 -8.60 19.40 4.67
CA GLN A 268 -9.82 20.15 4.97
C GLN A 268 -9.52 21.60 5.37
N LEU A 269 -8.50 21.82 6.22
CA LEU A 269 -8.08 23.17 6.63
C LEU A 269 -7.55 23.99 5.45
N GLU A 270 -6.74 23.39 4.58
CA GLU A 270 -6.22 24.06 3.37
C GLU A 270 -7.35 24.40 2.40
N ALA A 271 -8.32 23.51 2.19
CA ALA A 271 -9.48 23.77 1.34
C ALA A 271 -10.34 24.92 1.87
N THR A 272 -10.58 24.96 3.18
CA THR A 272 -11.36 26.03 3.83
C THR A 272 -10.64 27.38 3.76
N SER A 273 -9.30 27.37 3.80
CA SER A 273 -8.50 28.61 3.75
C SER A 273 -8.37 29.18 2.32
N ALA A 274 -8.67 28.35 1.29
CA ALA A 274 -8.58 28.75 -0.12
C ALA A 274 -9.93 29.19 -0.73
N ALA A 275 -11.04 28.93 -0.01
CA ALA A 275 -12.41 29.31 -0.37
C ALA A 275 -12.78 30.69 0.19
#